data_9d6aaf2e7ad115a11f603a9b105931a5
#
_entry.id   9d6aaf2e7ad115a11f603a9b105931a5
#
_cell.length_a   1.000
_cell.length_b   1.000
_cell.length_c   1.000
_cell.angle_alpha   90.00
_cell.angle_beta   90.00
_cell.angle_gamma   90.00
#
_symmetry.space_group_name_H-M   'P 1'
#
loop_
_entity.id
_entity.type
_entity.pdbx_description
1 polymer ?
#
loop_
_entity_poly.entity_id
_entity_poly.type
_entity_poly.pdbx_seq_one_letter_code
_entity_poly.pdbx_strand_id
1 'polypeptide(L)'
;MNIYESVRAYFSKMFAVPPGMKVLIVDEETLVILSVTMAFSEIMEKDIFLVERIKSSRESLNHLTGVYFVRPTSENVTLISQELKSPKYASYFLFFSHALSKQSLKQLAEADTREVVMEVQEYFVDFLALSPHLFTIERPICFTPGFDVVPEVLSRSSHAITAVLLTLQWLPQIRYQQSSDQCRVLAESVRSFCSRETDLFDFRKPDRAPVLLILDRRQDQITPLLIQWTYEAMIHELIGIKNNRVVLHASGSTPDRTSELTLSREFDDFFKTNQYVNFGEIGQAIKDLVANFQKVTKKVDAENAKSISDLKGLLENYPDFRKASGTVEMHVAIVSELSQIVKSRSLLEISEVEQELVCQNTHSTSFSRIRSLVSDPRIKNGDALRLVILYALRYELNLREISVLSAALIERGVPKDDVRVIEHLSDHPSSQKRVAPSDLLSVVRDVGSSPSVSNATNAVASITKRFVKGRKNVENVYTQHEPLIVDILRELIQGQLQESSFPTLDCGQGSPSSLPAKKIVVFILGGATYEESLAVHKLMSSTPGLSVILGGTTVHNSESFLNQLRSMLHSELQTEDVETVPGLRSTSTRFSTSLGLPKLRKAPSSKNARYSLLR
;
A
#
# COMPACT_ATOMS: atom_id res chain seq x y z
N MET A 1 -16.56 -1.57 -10.74
CA MET A 1 -16.03 -0.21 -10.58
C MET A 1 -14.68 -0.35 -9.92
N ASN A 2 -13.65 0.20 -10.52
CA ASN A 2 -12.26 0.08 -10.12
C ASN A 2 -11.91 1.33 -9.30
N ILE A 3 -11.28 1.17 -8.14
CA ILE A 3 -10.98 2.29 -7.23
C ILE A 3 -10.08 3.35 -7.90
N TYR A 4 -9.11 2.91 -8.68
CA TYR A 4 -8.18 3.78 -9.40
C TYR A 4 -8.90 4.67 -10.43
N GLU A 5 -9.73 4.08 -11.28
CA GLU A 5 -10.54 4.83 -12.26
C GLU A 5 -11.55 5.78 -11.61
N SER A 6 -12.10 5.38 -10.46
CA SER A 6 -13.03 6.24 -9.72
C SER A 6 -12.33 7.49 -9.17
N VAL A 7 -11.11 7.37 -8.66
CA VAL A 7 -10.31 8.52 -8.21
C VAL A 7 -9.95 9.43 -9.39
N ARG A 8 -9.57 8.86 -10.54
CA ARG A 8 -9.32 9.65 -11.77
C ARG A 8 -10.56 10.42 -12.22
N ALA A 9 -11.74 9.81 -12.13
CA ALA A 9 -13.01 10.48 -12.44
C ALA A 9 -13.29 11.65 -11.49
N TYR A 10 -12.99 11.52 -10.19
CA TYR A 10 -13.07 12.62 -9.24
C TYR A 10 -12.16 13.78 -9.62
N PHE A 11 -10.88 13.53 -9.92
CA PHE A 11 -9.97 14.59 -10.35
C PHE A 11 -10.42 15.25 -11.66
N SER A 12 -10.87 14.45 -12.63
CA SER A 12 -11.38 14.98 -13.89
C SER A 12 -12.58 15.91 -13.67
N LYS A 13 -13.49 15.57 -12.75
CA LYS A 13 -14.62 16.40 -12.36
C LYS A 13 -14.16 17.66 -11.61
N MET A 14 -13.27 17.51 -10.64
CA MET A 14 -12.71 18.62 -9.85
C MET A 14 -12.07 19.68 -10.76
N PHE A 15 -11.28 19.27 -11.74
CA PHE A 15 -10.59 20.19 -12.65
C PHE A 15 -11.50 20.80 -13.73
N ALA A 16 -12.65 20.18 -14.00
CA ALA A 16 -13.63 20.71 -14.96
C ALA A 16 -14.52 21.83 -14.37
N VAL A 17 -14.69 21.87 -13.05
CA VAL A 17 -15.57 22.87 -12.37
C VAL A 17 -15.07 24.31 -12.55
N PRO A 18 -13.78 24.65 -12.27
CA PRO A 18 -13.30 26.02 -12.45
C PRO A 18 -13.08 26.34 -13.94
N PRO A 19 -13.60 27.44 -14.45
CA PRO A 19 -13.41 27.83 -15.85
C PRO A 19 -12.02 28.43 -16.10
N GLY A 20 -11.51 28.26 -17.31
CA GLY A 20 -10.27 28.91 -17.80
C GLY A 20 -8.99 28.33 -17.22
N MET A 21 -7.91 29.09 -17.38
CA MET A 21 -6.58 28.68 -16.89
C MET A 21 -6.48 28.75 -15.37
N LYS A 22 -5.87 27.74 -14.78
CA LYS A 22 -5.85 27.49 -13.34
C LYS A 22 -4.43 27.28 -12.81
N VAL A 23 -4.22 27.63 -11.55
CA VAL A 23 -3.09 27.18 -10.74
C VAL A 23 -3.61 26.16 -9.75
N LEU A 24 -3.06 24.96 -9.73
CA LEU A 24 -3.40 23.92 -8.78
C LEU A 24 -2.49 24.02 -7.57
N ILE A 25 -3.07 24.19 -6.40
CA ILE A 25 -2.36 24.28 -5.13
C ILE A 25 -2.66 23.01 -4.32
N VAL A 26 -1.61 22.30 -3.92
CA VAL A 26 -1.68 21.02 -3.20
C VAL A 26 -0.82 21.03 -1.95
N ASP A 27 -1.15 20.20 -0.98
CA ASP A 27 -0.22 19.87 0.12
C ASP A 27 0.64 18.64 -0.23
N GLU A 28 1.55 18.27 0.68
CA GLU A 28 2.46 17.14 0.48
C GLU A 28 1.71 15.83 0.21
N GLU A 29 0.64 15.55 0.95
CA GLU A 29 -0.10 14.29 0.85
C GLU A 29 -1.02 14.26 -0.38
N THR A 30 -1.73 15.34 -0.65
CA THR A 30 -2.62 15.44 -1.83
C THR A 30 -1.84 15.47 -3.14
N LEU A 31 -0.61 16.02 -3.13
CA LEU A 31 0.31 15.91 -4.27
C LEU A 31 0.64 14.44 -4.58
N VAL A 32 0.91 13.64 -3.55
CA VAL A 32 1.19 12.21 -3.72
C VAL A 32 -0.04 11.47 -4.26
N ILE A 33 -1.24 11.72 -3.68
CA ILE A 33 -2.50 11.13 -4.16
C ILE A 33 -2.70 11.40 -5.65
N LEU A 34 -2.49 12.64 -6.07
CA LEU A 34 -2.62 13.05 -7.46
C LEU A 34 -1.56 12.38 -8.35
N SER A 35 -0.29 12.38 -7.93
CA SER A 35 0.84 11.86 -8.72
C SER A 35 0.80 10.36 -8.96
N VAL A 36 0.16 9.60 -8.04
CA VAL A 36 -0.03 8.15 -8.20
C VAL A 36 -1.10 7.84 -9.24
N THR A 37 -2.10 8.72 -9.40
CA THR A 37 -3.29 8.44 -10.22
C THR A 37 -3.30 9.15 -11.56
N MET A 38 -2.59 10.26 -11.72
CA MET A 38 -2.56 11.05 -12.96
C MET A 38 -1.12 11.41 -13.36
N ALA A 39 -0.82 11.30 -14.65
CA ALA A 39 0.43 11.84 -15.17
C ALA A 39 0.40 13.37 -15.21
N PHE A 40 1.57 14.00 -15.07
CA PHE A 40 1.66 15.46 -15.12
C PHE A 40 1.14 16.06 -16.43
N SER A 41 1.36 15.38 -17.57
CA SER A 41 0.83 15.77 -18.87
C SER A 41 -0.70 15.78 -18.91
N GLU A 42 -1.34 14.79 -18.30
CA GLU A 42 -2.81 14.71 -18.21
C GLU A 42 -3.41 15.85 -17.34
N ILE A 43 -2.66 16.25 -16.29
CA ILE A 43 -3.03 17.39 -15.44
C ILE A 43 -2.98 18.69 -16.25
N MET A 44 -1.91 18.89 -17.03
CA MET A 44 -1.74 20.08 -17.87
C MET A 44 -2.81 20.17 -18.97
N GLU A 45 -3.30 19.05 -19.51
CA GLU A 45 -4.41 19.01 -20.47
C GLU A 45 -5.76 19.50 -19.91
N LYS A 46 -5.86 19.65 -18.57
CA LYS A 46 -7.05 20.18 -17.89
C LYS A 46 -7.01 21.70 -17.64
N ASP A 47 -6.30 22.45 -18.46
CA ASP A 47 -6.08 23.90 -18.34
C ASP A 47 -5.37 24.30 -17.03
N ILE A 48 -4.60 23.39 -16.43
CA ILE A 48 -3.78 23.67 -15.27
C ILE A 48 -2.42 24.17 -15.76
N PHE A 49 -2.16 25.46 -15.55
CA PHE A 49 -0.93 26.12 -15.99
C PHE A 49 0.27 25.78 -15.10
N LEU A 50 0.04 25.65 -13.78
CA LEU A 50 1.07 25.45 -12.79
C LEU A 50 0.54 24.61 -11.63
N VAL A 51 1.40 23.74 -11.07
CA VAL A 51 1.13 22.99 -9.85
C VAL A 51 2.09 23.46 -8.76
N GLU A 52 1.54 23.96 -7.66
CA GLU A 52 2.28 24.59 -6.56
C GLU A 52 1.98 23.91 -5.23
N ARG A 53 2.96 23.94 -4.32
CA ARG A 53 2.73 23.49 -2.94
C ARG A 53 2.16 24.62 -2.09
N ILE A 54 1.23 24.30 -1.20
CA ILE A 54 0.60 25.30 -0.33
C ILE A 54 1.61 26.06 0.54
N LYS A 55 2.70 25.38 0.97
CA LYS A 55 3.77 25.95 1.80
C LYS A 55 4.82 26.75 1.02
N SER A 56 4.83 26.66 -0.31
CA SER A 56 5.84 27.39 -1.11
C SER A 56 5.54 28.89 -1.18
N SER A 57 6.60 29.67 -1.36
CA SER A 57 6.43 31.09 -1.70
C SER A 57 5.91 31.19 -3.15
N ARG A 58 4.72 31.76 -3.34
CA ARG A 58 4.03 31.86 -4.63
C ARG A 58 3.87 33.30 -5.07
N GLU A 59 4.00 33.53 -6.36
CA GLU A 59 3.75 34.83 -6.97
C GLU A 59 2.25 35.12 -7.05
N SER A 60 1.90 36.40 -7.15
CA SER A 60 0.50 36.82 -7.32
C SER A 60 0.13 36.80 -8.81
N LEU A 61 -0.83 35.96 -9.16
CA LEU A 61 -1.34 35.77 -10.53
C LEU A 61 -2.84 36.15 -10.58
N ASN A 62 -3.12 37.45 -10.41
CA ASN A 62 -4.47 38.00 -10.23
C ASN A 62 -5.42 37.79 -11.42
N HIS A 63 -4.96 37.19 -12.52
CA HIS A 63 -5.76 36.89 -13.71
C HIS A 63 -6.10 35.41 -13.84
N LEU A 64 -5.54 34.54 -12.95
CA LEU A 64 -5.76 33.10 -12.94
C LEU A 64 -6.68 32.68 -11.79
N THR A 65 -7.27 31.52 -11.92
CA THR A 65 -8.05 30.85 -10.87
C THR A 65 -7.18 29.96 -10.01
N GLY A 66 -7.23 30.12 -8.69
CA GLY A 66 -6.57 29.24 -7.73
C GLY A 66 -7.47 28.06 -7.38
N VAL A 67 -7.00 26.84 -7.67
CA VAL A 67 -7.68 25.58 -7.32
C VAL A 67 -6.89 24.88 -6.22
N TYR A 68 -7.47 24.78 -5.06
CA TYR A 68 -6.85 24.14 -3.90
C TYR A 68 -7.38 22.72 -3.77
N PHE A 69 -6.48 21.75 -3.75
CA PHE A 69 -6.80 20.38 -3.35
C PHE A 69 -5.89 19.99 -2.19
N VAL A 70 -6.40 20.08 -0.98
CA VAL A 70 -5.63 19.94 0.24
C VAL A 70 -6.38 19.13 1.30
N ARG A 71 -5.66 18.58 2.27
CA ARG A 71 -6.26 17.99 3.45
C ARG A 71 -6.85 19.06 4.38
N PRO A 72 -7.97 18.79 5.06
CA PRO A 72 -8.61 19.73 5.99
C PRO A 72 -7.87 19.82 7.34
N THR A 73 -6.54 19.97 7.31
CA THR A 73 -5.73 20.16 8.53
C THR A 73 -5.82 21.59 9.03
N SER A 74 -5.64 21.81 10.34
CA SER A 74 -5.61 23.14 10.93
C SER A 74 -4.53 24.04 10.30
N GLU A 75 -3.38 23.45 9.94
CA GLU A 75 -2.29 24.14 9.26
C GLU A 75 -2.72 24.65 7.89
N ASN A 76 -3.26 23.76 7.02
CA ASN A 76 -3.72 24.13 5.68
C ASN A 76 -4.83 25.19 5.71
N VAL A 77 -5.80 25.02 6.62
CA VAL A 77 -6.88 26.00 6.81
C VAL A 77 -6.32 27.38 7.23
N THR A 78 -5.30 27.39 8.10
CA THR A 78 -4.65 28.64 8.53
C THR A 78 -3.90 29.29 7.37
N LEU A 79 -3.15 28.54 6.57
CA LEU A 79 -2.44 29.06 5.40
C LEU A 79 -3.41 29.65 4.36
N ILE A 80 -4.51 28.96 4.07
CA ILE A 80 -5.55 29.48 3.16
C ILE A 80 -6.18 30.75 3.73
N SER A 81 -6.54 30.75 5.04
CA SER A 81 -7.13 31.92 5.68
C SER A 81 -6.19 33.14 5.68
N GLN A 82 -4.88 32.94 5.80
CA GLN A 82 -3.90 34.02 5.68
C GLN A 82 -3.84 34.56 4.26
N GLU A 83 -3.87 33.71 3.26
CA GLU A 83 -3.83 34.11 1.86
C GLU A 83 -5.12 34.81 1.41
N LEU A 84 -6.29 34.40 1.88
CA LEU A 84 -7.56 35.04 1.56
C LEU A 84 -7.63 36.51 2.03
N LYS A 85 -6.87 36.88 3.07
CA LYS A 85 -6.74 38.30 3.49
C LYS A 85 -5.98 39.17 2.46
N SER A 86 -5.08 38.55 1.68
CA SER A 86 -4.32 39.19 0.61
C SER A 86 -4.30 38.27 -0.62
N PRO A 87 -5.41 38.16 -1.38
CA PRO A 87 -5.57 37.19 -2.44
C PRO A 87 -4.51 37.32 -3.55
N LYS A 88 -4.01 36.19 -4.02
CA LYS A 88 -3.04 36.08 -5.11
C LYS A 88 -3.67 35.74 -6.46
N TYR A 89 -4.90 35.23 -6.45
CA TYR A 89 -5.66 34.80 -7.63
C TYR A 89 -6.96 35.57 -7.78
N ALA A 90 -7.52 35.56 -8.97
CA ALA A 90 -8.80 36.24 -9.28
C ALA A 90 -9.97 35.57 -8.55
N SER A 91 -9.95 34.25 -8.42
CA SER A 91 -10.99 33.46 -7.77
C SER A 91 -10.39 32.21 -7.16
N TYR A 92 -11.06 31.67 -6.15
CA TYR A 92 -10.61 30.50 -5.39
C TYR A 92 -11.65 29.40 -5.40
N PHE A 93 -11.21 28.16 -5.70
CA PHE A 93 -11.96 26.94 -5.55
C PHE A 93 -11.25 26.07 -4.53
N LEU A 94 -11.89 25.80 -3.39
CA LEU A 94 -11.30 25.09 -2.27
C LEU A 94 -11.86 23.68 -2.18
N PHE A 95 -11.05 22.69 -2.54
CA PHE A 95 -11.41 21.30 -2.50
C PHE A 95 -10.62 20.61 -1.39
N PHE A 96 -11.34 19.92 -0.49
CA PHE A 96 -10.74 19.20 0.64
C PHE A 96 -10.84 17.70 0.45
N SER A 97 -9.77 16.98 0.80
CA SER A 97 -9.71 15.51 0.64
C SER A 97 -10.60 14.74 1.61
N HIS A 98 -11.15 15.41 2.62
CA HIS A 98 -12.06 14.84 3.62
C HIS A 98 -12.97 15.94 4.19
N ALA A 99 -13.88 15.54 5.11
CA ALA A 99 -14.82 16.46 5.74
C ALA A 99 -14.14 17.62 6.48
N LEU A 100 -14.61 18.84 6.21
CA LEU A 100 -14.14 20.06 6.83
C LEU A 100 -14.94 20.35 8.11
N SER A 101 -14.27 20.68 9.21
CA SER A 101 -14.97 21.03 10.44
C SER A 101 -15.75 22.34 10.30
N LYS A 102 -16.88 22.45 11.00
CA LYS A 102 -17.66 23.70 11.04
C LYS A 102 -16.85 24.90 11.49
N GLN A 103 -15.88 24.69 12.40
CA GLN A 103 -14.97 25.72 12.86
C GLN A 103 -14.03 26.19 11.75
N SER A 104 -13.43 25.23 11.02
CA SER A 104 -12.56 25.53 9.87
C SER A 104 -13.30 26.25 8.76
N LEU A 105 -14.54 25.82 8.45
CA LEU A 105 -15.39 26.49 7.47
C LEU A 105 -15.70 27.93 7.87
N LYS A 106 -16.01 28.17 9.15
CA LYS A 106 -16.24 29.51 9.69
C LYS A 106 -14.97 30.38 9.58
N GLN A 107 -13.81 29.82 9.92
CA GLN A 107 -12.52 30.52 9.82
C GLN A 107 -12.21 30.95 8.37
N LEU A 108 -12.47 30.12 7.38
CA LEU A 108 -12.30 30.43 5.96
C LEU A 108 -13.27 31.54 5.53
N ALA A 109 -14.54 31.44 5.91
CA ALA A 109 -15.55 32.43 5.59
C ALA A 109 -15.26 33.82 6.20
N GLU A 110 -14.77 33.88 7.44
CA GLU A 110 -14.34 35.10 8.10
C GLU A 110 -13.08 35.72 7.47
N ALA A 111 -12.22 34.89 6.88
CA ALA A 111 -11.00 35.36 6.22
C ALA A 111 -11.24 35.88 4.81
N ASP A 112 -12.30 35.45 4.13
CA ASP A 112 -12.66 35.86 2.77
C ASP A 112 -13.42 37.23 2.74
N THR A 113 -12.71 38.26 3.16
CA THR A 113 -13.29 39.65 3.19
C THR A 113 -13.51 40.24 1.81
N ARG A 114 -12.96 39.66 0.76
CA ARG A 114 -13.06 40.12 -0.63
C ARG A 114 -14.02 39.28 -1.47
N GLU A 115 -14.66 38.27 -0.88
CA GLU A 115 -15.61 37.37 -1.56
C GLU A 115 -15.05 36.72 -2.83
N VAL A 116 -13.75 36.31 -2.76
CA VAL A 116 -13.05 35.68 -3.88
C VAL A 116 -13.20 34.16 -3.91
N VAL A 117 -13.73 33.53 -2.86
CA VAL A 117 -13.99 32.08 -2.80
C VAL A 117 -15.31 31.79 -3.52
N MET A 118 -15.20 31.10 -4.65
CA MET A 118 -16.36 30.75 -5.48
C MET A 118 -17.02 29.44 -5.01
N GLU A 119 -16.24 28.48 -4.54
CA GLU A 119 -16.75 27.17 -4.15
C GLU A 119 -15.88 26.54 -3.07
N VAL A 120 -16.52 25.84 -2.12
CA VAL A 120 -15.88 24.98 -1.13
C VAL A 120 -16.54 23.61 -1.22
N GLN A 121 -15.76 22.57 -1.54
CA GLN A 121 -16.27 21.20 -1.66
C GLN A 121 -15.38 20.20 -0.92
N GLU A 122 -15.99 19.11 -0.46
CA GLU A 122 -15.33 17.95 0.11
C GLU A 122 -15.29 16.83 -0.94
N TYR A 123 -14.07 16.46 -1.36
CA TYR A 123 -13.81 15.31 -2.21
C TYR A 123 -13.19 14.21 -1.34
N PHE A 124 -13.92 13.15 -1.07
CA PHE A 124 -13.46 12.06 -0.22
C PHE A 124 -12.43 11.19 -0.95
N VAL A 125 -11.21 11.71 -1.09
CA VAL A 125 -10.04 11.02 -1.67
C VAL A 125 -8.86 11.21 -0.72
N ASP A 126 -8.93 10.54 0.44
CA ASP A 126 -7.91 10.63 1.50
C ASP A 126 -7.12 9.31 1.64
N PHE A 127 -6.76 8.72 0.50
CA PHE A 127 -6.01 7.47 0.37
C PHE A 127 -5.24 7.44 -0.95
N LEU A 128 -4.23 6.58 -1.04
CA LEU A 128 -3.45 6.32 -2.26
C LEU A 128 -4.00 5.07 -2.97
N ALA A 129 -4.54 5.23 -4.16
CA ALA A 129 -4.97 4.12 -5.00
C ALA A 129 -3.75 3.60 -5.80
N LEU A 130 -3.06 2.58 -5.29
CA LEU A 130 -1.86 2.02 -5.93
C LEU A 130 -2.21 1.16 -7.14
N SER A 131 -3.33 0.43 -7.08
CA SER A 131 -3.82 -0.42 -8.16
C SER A 131 -5.35 -0.47 -8.16
N PRO A 132 -6.00 -1.10 -9.16
CA PRO A 132 -7.45 -1.24 -9.20
C PRO A 132 -8.09 -1.86 -7.95
N HIS A 133 -7.34 -2.61 -7.17
CA HIS A 133 -7.81 -3.35 -6.00
C HIS A 133 -6.91 -3.20 -4.77
N LEU A 134 -5.94 -2.26 -4.80
CA LEU A 134 -5.04 -2.00 -3.67
C LEU A 134 -4.97 -0.51 -3.35
N PHE A 135 -5.13 -0.15 -2.07
CA PHE A 135 -4.93 1.21 -1.57
C PHE A 135 -4.15 1.23 -0.25
N THR A 136 -3.59 2.39 0.07
CA THR A 136 -2.84 2.60 1.32
C THR A 136 -2.98 4.03 1.82
N ILE A 137 -2.58 4.29 3.07
CA ILE A 137 -2.46 5.62 3.65
C ILE A 137 -1.02 6.06 3.91
N GLU A 138 -0.04 5.23 3.51
CA GLU A 138 1.40 5.49 3.68
C GLU A 138 1.80 5.84 5.13
N ARG A 139 1.37 5.01 6.09
CA ARG A 139 1.77 5.09 7.50
C ARG A 139 2.44 3.77 7.92
N PRO A 140 3.76 3.62 7.65
CA PRO A 140 4.47 2.37 7.91
C PRO A 140 4.59 2.03 9.40
N ILE A 141 4.66 3.05 10.26
CA ILE A 141 4.65 2.87 11.71
C ILE A 141 3.22 3.02 12.22
N CYS A 142 2.62 1.90 12.58
CA CYS A 142 1.24 1.82 13.03
C CYS A 142 1.12 1.65 14.55
N PHE A 143 2.05 0.94 15.17
CA PHE A 143 1.97 0.58 16.59
C PHE A 143 3.05 1.30 17.42
N THR A 144 2.66 1.71 18.61
CA THR A 144 3.56 2.25 19.66
C THR A 144 4.09 1.11 20.53
N PRO A 145 5.09 1.39 21.42
CA PRO A 145 5.45 0.47 22.48
C PRO A 145 4.22 0.07 23.31
N GLY A 146 4.09 -1.24 23.57
CA GLY A 146 2.91 -1.79 24.24
C GLY A 146 1.79 -2.24 23.29
N PHE A 147 2.02 -2.24 21.97
CA PHE A 147 1.09 -2.68 20.93
C PHE A 147 -0.18 -1.84 20.75
N ASP A 148 -0.21 -0.63 21.27
CA ASP A 148 -1.30 0.30 20.98
C ASP A 148 -1.11 0.94 19.60
N VAL A 149 -2.22 1.16 18.89
CA VAL A 149 -2.17 1.89 17.61
C VAL A 149 -1.99 3.38 17.86
N VAL A 150 -1.11 4.00 17.09
CA VAL A 150 -0.94 5.46 17.09
C VAL A 150 -2.30 6.13 16.81
N PRO A 151 -2.82 7.00 17.69
CA PRO A 151 -4.17 7.58 17.53
C PRO A 151 -4.38 8.30 16.20
N GLU A 152 -3.34 8.95 15.69
CA GLU A 152 -3.37 9.62 14.39
C GLU A 152 -3.55 8.62 13.24
N VAL A 153 -2.87 7.47 13.29
CA VAL A 153 -2.99 6.40 12.29
C VAL A 153 -4.39 5.81 12.33
N LEU A 154 -4.98 5.62 13.51
CA LEU A 154 -6.33 5.10 13.65
C LEU A 154 -7.37 6.06 13.04
N SER A 155 -7.27 7.35 13.37
CA SER A 155 -8.11 8.40 12.78
C SER A 155 -7.95 8.46 11.26
N ARG A 156 -6.71 8.44 10.78
CA ARG A 156 -6.39 8.45 9.35
C ARG A 156 -6.95 7.23 8.62
N SER A 157 -6.87 6.05 9.24
CA SER A 157 -7.44 4.80 8.71
C SER A 157 -8.97 4.89 8.57
N SER A 158 -9.65 5.46 9.57
CA SER A 158 -11.10 5.70 9.51
C SER A 158 -11.46 6.63 8.34
N HIS A 159 -10.72 7.73 8.15
CA HIS A 159 -10.92 8.67 7.03
C HIS A 159 -10.71 7.99 5.68
N ALA A 160 -9.65 7.20 5.53
CA ALA A 160 -9.37 6.50 4.29
C ALA A 160 -10.43 5.45 3.95
N ILE A 161 -10.84 4.64 4.93
CA ILE A 161 -11.90 3.63 4.72
C ILE A 161 -13.19 4.30 4.29
N THR A 162 -13.63 5.36 4.98
CA THR A 162 -14.86 6.09 4.61
C THR A 162 -14.75 6.74 3.24
N ALA A 163 -13.59 7.29 2.89
CA ALA A 163 -13.33 7.83 1.56
C ALA A 163 -13.42 6.74 0.46
N VAL A 164 -12.85 5.56 0.70
CA VAL A 164 -12.96 4.42 -0.22
C VAL A 164 -14.41 3.96 -0.39
N LEU A 165 -15.17 3.85 0.72
CA LEU A 165 -16.59 3.47 0.69
C LEU A 165 -17.43 4.45 -0.12
N LEU A 166 -17.21 5.75 0.07
CA LEU A 166 -17.87 6.81 -0.71
C LEU A 166 -17.46 6.77 -2.19
N THR A 167 -16.18 6.57 -2.48
CA THR A 167 -15.66 6.42 -3.84
C THR A 167 -16.30 5.24 -4.58
N LEU A 168 -16.51 4.12 -3.89
CA LEU A 168 -17.15 2.93 -4.42
C LEU A 168 -18.69 3.01 -4.42
N GLN A 169 -19.26 3.98 -3.74
CA GLN A 169 -20.69 4.11 -3.46
C GLN A 169 -21.24 2.86 -2.73
N TRP A 170 -20.54 2.42 -1.70
CA TRP A 170 -20.90 1.25 -0.91
C TRP A 170 -21.20 1.62 0.54
N LEU A 171 -22.37 1.22 1.03
CA LEU A 171 -22.68 1.21 2.46
C LEU A 171 -22.56 -0.24 2.95
N PRO A 172 -21.50 -0.59 3.71
CA PRO A 172 -21.20 -1.98 4.04
C PRO A 172 -21.84 -2.45 5.34
N GLN A 173 -21.91 -3.78 5.50
CA GLN A 173 -21.84 -4.42 6.80
C GLN A 173 -20.37 -4.46 7.24
N ILE A 174 -20.08 -4.07 8.47
CA ILE A 174 -18.72 -4.03 8.97
C ILE A 174 -18.47 -5.31 9.78
N ARG A 175 -17.42 -6.04 9.42
CA ARG A 175 -16.91 -7.16 10.19
C ARG A 175 -15.50 -6.84 10.64
N TYR A 176 -15.16 -7.17 11.86
CA TYR A 176 -13.83 -6.88 12.40
C TYR A 176 -13.32 -8.07 13.22
N GLN A 177 -12.03 -8.17 13.34
CA GLN A 177 -11.38 -9.21 14.10
C GLN A 177 -11.57 -8.99 15.60
N GLN A 178 -12.31 -9.89 16.26
CA GLN A 178 -12.71 -9.78 17.66
C GLN A 178 -11.52 -9.78 18.64
N SER A 179 -10.44 -10.47 18.31
CA SER A 179 -9.23 -10.53 19.15
C SER A 179 -8.43 -9.23 19.18
N SER A 180 -8.82 -8.21 18.40
CA SER A 180 -8.16 -6.90 18.34
C SER A 180 -9.12 -5.78 18.75
N ASP A 181 -8.89 -5.20 19.93
CA ASP A 181 -9.65 -4.01 20.38
C ASP A 181 -9.49 -2.83 19.42
N GLN A 182 -8.34 -2.70 18.78
CA GLN A 182 -8.05 -1.63 17.82
C GLN A 182 -8.90 -1.77 16.55
N CYS A 183 -9.10 -3.01 16.06
CA CYS A 183 -10.02 -3.29 14.95
C CYS A 183 -11.47 -2.94 15.34
N ARG A 184 -11.88 -3.23 16.57
CA ARG A 184 -13.21 -2.86 17.09
C ARG A 184 -13.40 -1.33 17.12
N VAL A 185 -12.43 -0.59 17.67
CA VAL A 185 -12.48 0.88 17.74
C VAL A 185 -12.53 1.50 16.34
N LEU A 186 -11.74 0.98 15.39
CA LEU A 186 -11.77 1.43 14.00
C LEU A 186 -13.14 1.13 13.36
N ALA A 187 -13.69 -0.06 13.56
CA ALA A 187 -15.01 -0.45 13.06
C ALA A 187 -16.14 0.45 13.60
N GLU A 188 -16.11 0.75 14.90
CA GLU A 188 -17.05 1.67 15.55
C GLU A 188 -16.92 3.11 15.03
N SER A 189 -15.69 3.58 14.76
CA SER A 189 -15.43 4.89 14.17
C SER A 189 -16.04 5.00 12.78
N VAL A 190 -15.80 4.01 11.90
CA VAL A 190 -16.36 3.98 10.54
C VAL A 190 -17.89 3.89 10.61
N ARG A 191 -18.47 3.03 11.46
CA ARG A 191 -19.92 2.94 11.66
C ARG A 191 -20.53 4.26 12.10
N SER A 192 -19.88 4.93 13.06
CA SER A 192 -20.33 6.23 13.57
C SER A 192 -20.37 7.29 12.47
N PHE A 193 -19.35 7.32 11.59
CA PHE A 193 -19.34 8.23 10.44
C PHE A 193 -20.48 7.91 9.46
N CYS A 194 -20.64 6.65 9.04
CA CYS A 194 -21.70 6.25 8.13
C CYS A 194 -23.11 6.56 8.69
N SER A 195 -23.32 6.40 10.01
CA SER A 195 -24.60 6.67 10.66
C SER A 195 -24.87 8.17 10.85
N ARG A 196 -23.82 9.00 10.95
CA ARG A 196 -23.96 10.46 11.08
C ARG A 196 -24.20 11.14 9.74
N GLU A 197 -23.48 10.71 8.73
CA GLU A 197 -23.49 11.32 7.38
C GLU A 197 -24.38 10.50 6.42
N THR A 198 -25.62 10.23 6.82
CA THR A 198 -26.56 9.39 6.06
C THR A 198 -26.81 9.88 4.65
N ASP A 199 -26.81 11.20 4.43
CA ASP A 199 -27.03 11.81 3.12
C ASP A 199 -25.90 11.52 2.12
N LEU A 200 -24.66 11.33 2.61
CA LEU A 200 -23.53 10.94 1.77
C LEU A 200 -23.60 9.46 1.36
N PHE A 201 -24.30 8.63 2.14
CA PHE A 201 -24.45 7.20 1.93
C PHE A 201 -25.82 6.79 1.36
N ASP A 202 -26.60 7.75 0.86
CA ASP A 202 -27.89 7.47 0.18
C ASP A 202 -27.66 6.87 -1.21
N PHE A 203 -27.11 5.66 -1.25
CA PHE A 203 -26.85 4.92 -2.47
C PHE A 203 -27.99 3.94 -2.76
N ARG A 204 -28.13 3.57 -4.05
CA ARG A 204 -29.01 2.47 -4.44
C ARG A 204 -28.62 1.21 -3.69
N LYS A 205 -29.54 0.66 -2.91
CA LYS A 205 -29.31 -0.60 -2.16
C LYS A 205 -29.05 -1.74 -3.13
N PRO A 206 -27.89 -2.41 -3.04
CA PRO A 206 -27.63 -3.60 -3.83
C PRO A 206 -28.40 -4.82 -3.26
N ASP A 207 -28.61 -5.83 -4.09
CA ASP A 207 -29.26 -7.08 -3.67
C ASP A 207 -28.49 -7.80 -2.54
N ARG A 208 -27.19 -7.59 -2.46
CA ARG A 208 -26.28 -8.11 -1.43
C ARG A 208 -25.49 -6.97 -0.84
N ALA A 209 -25.52 -6.83 0.47
CA ALA A 209 -24.75 -5.80 1.16
C ALA A 209 -23.24 -6.01 0.92
N PRO A 210 -22.51 -4.94 0.59
CA PRO A 210 -21.04 -4.99 0.62
C PRO A 210 -20.55 -5.28 2.04
N VAL A 211 -19.36 -5.84 2.17
CA VAL A 211 -18.73 -6.12 3.47
C VAL A 211 -17.44 -5.32 3.58
N LEU A 212 -17.28 -4.63 4.71
CA LEU A 212 -15.99 -4.10 5.16
C LEU A 212 -15.42 -5.09 6.19
N LEU A 213 -14.26 -5.65 5.93
CA LEU A 213 -13.54 -6.56 6.82
C LEU A 213 -12.29 -5.86 7.36
N ILE A 214 -12.20 -5.69 8.68
CA ILE A 214 -11.05 -5.05 9.34
C ILE A 214 -10.23 -6.12 10.06
N LEU A 215 -8.96 -6.25 9.66
CA LEU A 215 -7.99 -7.22 10.15
C LEU A 215 -6.83 -6.54 10.86
N ASP A 216 -6.15 -7.29 11.73
CA ASP A 216 -4.96 -6.86 12.44
C ASP A 216 -3.72 -7.61 11.92
N ARG A 217 -2.69 -6.91 11.50
CA ARG A 217 -1.43 -7.48 11.01
C ARG A 217 -0.75 -8.40 12.02
N ARG A 218 -0.96 -8.17 13.31
CA ARG A 218 -0.40 -9.01 14.37
C ARG A 218 -0.85 -10.48 14.31
N GLN A 219 -1.93 -10.78 13.60
CA GLN A 219 -2.39 -12.17 13.38
C GLN A 219 -1.61 -12.89 12.29
N ASP A 220 -1.08 -12.17 11.32
CA ASP A 220 -0.25 -12.73 10.27
C ASP A 220 1.06 -11.95 10.15
N GLN A 221 2.00 -12.24 11.03
CA GLN A 221 3.33 -11.63 11.03
C GLN A 221 4.31 -12.35 10.11
N ILE A 222 3.92 -13.52 9.59
CA ILE A 222 4.77 -14.34 8.73
C ILE A 222 4.80 -13.78 7.30
N THR A 223 3.63 -13.50 6.72
CA THR A 223 3.51 -13.05 5.33
C THR A 223 4.44 -11.90 4.96
N PRO A 224 4.57 -10.80 5.74
CA PRO A 224 5.46 -9.69 5.39
C PRO A 224 6.96 -10.01 5.57
N LEU A 225 7.31 -11.09 6.28
CA LEU A 225 8.70 -11.51 6.50
C LEU A 225 9.23 -12.45 5.42
N LEU A 226 8.37 -13.03 4.58
CA LEU A 226 8.78 -13.93 3.51
C LEU A 226 9.24 -13.17 2.28
N ILE A 227 10.26 -13.68 1.60
CA ILE A 227 10.65 -13.16 0.28
C ILE A 227 9.58 -13.55 -0.73
N GLN A 228 9.12 -12.55 -1.47
CA GLN A 228 8.12 -12.69 -2.51
C GLN A 228 8.79 -12.80 -3.88
N TRP A 229 8.26 -13.65 -4.77
CA TRP A 229 8.91 -14.00 -6.04
C TRP A 229 8.13 -13.58 -7.28
N THR A 230 7.16 -12.66 -7.15
CA THR A 230 6.52 -12.01 -8.30
C THR A 230 7.18 -10.69 -8.61
N TYR A 231 7.10 -10.24 -9.85
CA TYR A 231 7.89 -9.11 -10.36
C TYR A 231 7.69 -7.82 -9.56
N GLU A 232 6.44 -7.38 -9.36
CA GLU A 232 6.12 -6.19 -8.57
C GLU A 232 6.57 -6.32 -7.10
N ALA A 233 6.27 -7.47 -6.49
CA ALA A 233 6.63 -7.72 -5.10
C ALA A 233 8.16 -7.76 -4.89
N MET A 234 8.91 -8.34 -5.82
CA MET A 234 10.38 -8.34 -5.76
C MET A 234 10.99 -6.96 -5.93
N ILE A 235 10.44 -6.14 -6.82
CA ILE A 235 10.90 -4.75 -6.96
C ILE A 235 10.71 -4.03 -5.62
N HIS A 236 9.53 -4.20 -4.98
CA HIS A 236 9.25 -3.58 -3.70
C HIS A 236 10.14 -4.12 -2.57
N GLU A 237 10.37 -5.43 -2.52
CA GLU A 237 11.18 -6.09 -1.50
C GLU A 237 12.67 -5.75 -1.60
N LEU A 238 13.23 -5.72 -2.80
CA LEU A 238 14.68 -5.68 -2.99
C LEU A 238 15.22 -4.30 -3.35
N ILE A 239 14.41 -3.46 -4.01
CA ILE A 239 14.80 -2.12 -4.47
C ILE A 239 13.97 -1.06 -3.73
N GLY A 240 12.67 -1.32 -3.54
CA GLY A 240 11.69 -0.40 -2.97
C GLY A 240 10.85 0.30 -4.05
N ILE A 241 9.53 0.31 -3.86
CA ILE A 241 8.59 1.11 -4.65
C ILE A 241 7.99 2.15 -3.72
N LYS A 242 8.16 3.43 -4.04
CA LYS A 242 7.54 4.53 -3.30
C LYS A 242 6.79 5.44 -4.28
N ASN A 243 5.47 5.56 -4.09
CA ASN A 243 4.62 6.40 -4.94
C ASN A 243 4.75 6.08 -6.43
N ASN A 244 4.73 4.80 -6.79
CA ASN A 244 4.96 4.28 -8.15
C ASN A 244 6.34 4.64 -8.74
N ARG A 245 7.34 4.94 -7.92
CA ARG A 245 8.71 5.24 -8.34
C ARG A 245 9.70 4.25 -7.75
N VAL A 246 10.70 3.95 -8.55
CA VAL A 246 11.83 3.08 -8.21
C VAL A 246 13.12 3.86 -8.44
N VAL A 247 14.02 3.82 -7.48
CA VAL A 247 15.33 4.45 -7.57
C VAL A 247 16.38 3.37 -7.79
N LEU A 248 17.01 3.37 -8.96
CA LEU A 248 18.13 2.49 -9.26
C LEU A 248 19.46 3.21 -9.01
N HIS A 249 20.37 2.52 -8.35
CA HIS A 249 21.74 3.00 -8.14
C HIS A 249 22.61 2.47 -9.28
N ALA A 250 23.22 3.37 -10.07
CA ALA A 250 24.07 2.97 -11.17
C ALA A 250 25.29 2.16 -10.65
N SER A 251 25.40 0.91 -11.04
CA SER A 251 26.58 0.06 -10.81
C SER A 251 27.69 0.49 -11.77
N GLY A 252 28.47 1.54 -11.42
CA GLY A 252 29.58 2.01 -12.27
C GLY A 252 30.33 3.17 -11.62
N SER A 253 31.51 3.42 -12.10
CA SER A 253 32.59 4.27 -11.58
C SER A 253 32.31 5.75 -11.24
N THR A 254 31.08 6.16 -11.18
CA THR A 254 30.64 7.46 -10.65
C THR A 254 29.48 7.25 -9.66
N PRO A 255 29.68 7.48 -8.35
CA PRO A 255 28.67 7.19 -7.30
C PRO A 255 27.40 8.06 -7.34
N ASP A 256 27.28 9.00 -8.26
CA ASP A 256 26.30 10.10 -8.21
C ASP A 256 25.13 10.00 -9.24
N ARG A 257 25.01 8.91 -10.02
CA ARG A 257 23.86 8.77 -10.92
C ARG A 257 22.83 7.80 -10.37
N THR A 258 21.91 8.32 -9.56
CA THR A 258 20.64 7.67 -9.28
C THR A 258 19.68 7.95 -10.43
N SER A 259 19.08 6.91 -11.01
CA SER A 259 17.99 7.08 -11.98
C SER A 259 16.66 6.79 -11.28
N GLU A 260 15.78 7.79 -11.25
CA GLU A 260 14.41 7.63 -10.77
C GLU A 260 13.53 7.17 -11.94
N LEU A 261 12.90 6.02 -11.79
CA LEU A 261 12.04 5.40 -12.79
C LEU A 261 10.60 5.35 -12.30
N THR A 262 9.64 5.64 -13.16
CA THR A 262 8.21 5.57 -12.82
C THR A 262 7.62 4.25 -13.30
N LEU A 263 7.14 3.43 -12.36
CA LEU A 263 6.39 2.21 -12.62
C LEU A 263 4.89 2.53 -12.54
N SER A 264 4.20 2.55 -13.66
CA SER A 264 2.76 2.80 -13.70
C SER A 264 2.06 1.78 -14.59
N ARG A 265 1.11 1.07 -14.04
CA ARG A 265 0.26 0.13 -14.79
C ARG A 265 -0.48 0.77 -15.97
N GLU A 266 -0.83 2.05 -15.83
CA GLU A 266 -1.65 2.75 -16.83
C GLU A 266 -0.82 3.23 -18.02
N PHE A 267 0.47 3.48 -17.80
CA PHE A 267 1.35 4.03 -18.84
C PHE A 267 2.37 3.02 -19.35
N ASP A 268 2.44 1.83 -18.74
CA ASP A 268 3.38 0.77 -19.04
C ASP A 268 2.67 -0.58 -19.20
N ASP A 269 2.41 -0.95 -20.44
CA ASP A 269 1.71 -2.19 -20.78
C ASP A 269 2.53 -3.44 -20.40
N PHE A 270 3.87 -3.34 -20.43
CA PHE A 270 4.73 -4.44 -20.01
C PHE A 270 4.57 -4.69 -18.50
N PHE A 271 4.65 -3.64 -17.70
CA PHE A 271 4.45 -3.76 -16.25
C PHE A 271 3.04 -4.25 -15.93
N LYS A 272 2.02 -3.69 -16.55
CA LYS A 272 0.62 -4.10 -16.38
C LYS A 272 0.40 -5.59 -16.61
N THR A 273 1.04 -6.14 -17.64
CA THR A 273 0.89 -7.56 -18.01
C THR A 273 1.71 -8.48 -17.12
N ASN A 274 2.88 -8.04 -16.68
CA ASN A 274 3.89 -8.91 -16.05
C ASN A 274 4.06 -8.71 -14.54
N GLN A 275 3.39 -7.76 -13.90
CA GLN A 275 3.56 -7.45 -12.47
C GLN A 275 3.40 -8.67 -11.53
N TYR A 276 2.54 -9.61 -11.89
CA TYR A 276 2.26 -10.83 -11.13
C TYR A 276 2.99 -12.08 -11.64
N VAL A 277 3.83 -11.91 -12.66
CA VAL A 277 4.62 -13.01 -13.22
C VAL A 277 5.76 -13.36 -12.26
N ASN A 278 6.04 -14.66 -12.09
CA ASN A 278 7.15 -15.12 -11.28
C ASN A 278 8.50 -14.69 -11.85
N PHE A 279 9.46 -14.42 -10.98
CA PHE A 279 10.80 -13.97 -11.36
C PHE A 279 11.50 -14.92 -12.36
N GLY A 280 11.27 -16.23 -12.25
CA GLY A 280 11.82 -17.19 -13.20
C GLY A 280 11.29 -17.06 -14.63
N GLU A 281 10.10 -16.49 -14.79
CA GLU A 281 9.42 -16.31 -16.10
C GLU A 281 9.67 -14.89 -16.65
N ILE A 282 9.94 -13.90 -15.79
CA ILE A 282 10.14 -12.51 -16.21
C ILE A 282 11.33 -12.36 -17.17
N GLY A 283 12.37 -13.19 -17.02
CA GLY A 283 13.52 -13.20 -17.93
C GLY A 283 13.15 -13.55 -19.37
N GLN A 284 12.13 -14.41 -19.59
CA GLN A 284 11.61 -14.70 -20.93
C GLN A 284 10.77 -13.53 -21.45
N ALA A 285 9.89 -12.96 -20.61
CA ALA A 285 9.11 -11.79 -20.97
C ALA A 285 9.99 -10.59 -21.39
N ILE A 286 11.12 -10.36 -20.70
CA ILE A 286 12.11 -9.34 -21.10
C ILE A 286 12.75 -9.66 -22.46
N LYS A 287 13.13 -10.92 -22.71
CA LYS A 287 13.68 -11.31 -24.01
C LYS A 287 12.68 -11.04 -25.16
N ASP A 288 11.41 -11.37 -24.92
CA ASP A 288 10.35 -11.13 -25.89
C ASP A 288 10.11 -9.63 -26.10
N LEU A 289 10.17 -8.82 -25.05
CA LEU A 289 10.10 -7.36 -25.12
C LEU A 289 11.22 -6.79 -25.97
N VAL A 290 12.48 -7.19 -25.71
CA VAL A 290 13.65 -6.76 -26.47
C VAL A 290 13.58 -7.21 -27.93
N ALA A 291 13.17 -8.46 -28.19
CA ALA A 291 13.02 -8.99 -29.55
C ALA A 291 11.94 -8.24 -30.36
N ASN A 292 10.83 -7.88 -29.72
CA ASN A 292 9.77 -7.09 -30.33
C ASN A 292 10.25 -5.68 -30.65
N PHE A 293 10.98 -5.04 -29.73
CA PHE A 293 11.57 -3.73 -29.95
C PHE A 293 12.57 -3.75 -31.12
N GLN A 294 13.44 -4.77 -31.20
CA GLN A 294 14.38 -4.94 -32.31
C GLN A 294 13.70 -5.14 -33.67
N LYS A 295 12.54 -5.83 -33.71
CA LYS A 295 11.75 -5.97 -34.94
C LYS A 295 11.18 -4.63 -35.39
N VAL A 296 10.70 -3.80 -34.46
CA VAL A 296 10.21 -2.44 -34.75
C VAL A 296 11.35 -1.56 -35.26
N THR A 297 12.51 -1.59 -34.58
CA THR A 297 13.70 -0.83 -34.99
C THR A 297 14.18 -1.19 -36.40
N LYS A 298 14.27 -2.50 -36.70
CA LYS A 298 14.69 -2.96 -38.06
C LYS A 298 13.71 -2.53 -39.16
N LYS A 299 12.40 -2.49 -38.89
CA LYS A 299 11.41 -1.93 -39.83
C LYS A 299 11.64 -0.45 -40.06
N VAL A 300 11.87 0.32 -38.99
CA VAL A 300 12.15 1.76 -39.07
C VAL A 300 13.43 2.03 -39.88
N ASP A 301 14.48 1.25 -39.65
CA ASP A 301 15.75 1.38 -40.41
C ASP A 301 15.58 0.99 -41.89
N ALA A 302 14.74 -0.01 -42.20
CA ALA A 302 14.49 -0.45 -43.57
C ALA A 302 13.63 0.53 -44.38
N GLU A 303 12.76 1.30 -43.70
CA GLU A 303 11.91 2.33 -44.31
C GLU A 303 12.63 3.69 -44.48
N ASN A 304 13.82 3.84 -43.91
CA ASN A 304 14.47 5.11 -43.67
C ASN A 304 15.11 5.80 -44.87
N ALA A 305 14.85 5.44 -46.12
CA ALA A 305 15.81 5.93 -47.11
C ALA A 305 15.30 6.68 -48.35
N LYS A 306 14.01 6.93 -48.60
CA LYS A 306 13.70 7.41 -49.99
C LYS A 306 12.65 8.51 -50.17
N SER A 307 11.90 9.01 -49.13
CA SER A 307 10.88 10.04 -49.37
C SER A 307 10.68 11.00 -48.19
N ILE A 308 10.27 12.26 -48.50
CA ILE A 308 9.86 13.28 -47.51
C ILE A 308 8.62 12.82 -46.73
N SER A 309 7.76 11.98 -47.33
CA SER A 309 6.62 11.36 -46.65
C SER A 309 7.04 10.37 -45.56
N ASP A 310 8.17 9.68 -45.77
CA ASP A 310 8.72 8.70 -44.84
C ASP A 310 9.32 9.37 -43.59
N LEU A 311 9.98 10.55 -43.81
CA LEU A 311 10.47 11.40 -42.73
C LEU A 311 9.33 11.94 -41.86
N LYS A 312 8.17 12.25 -42.45
CA LYS A 312 6.99 12.70 -41.71
C LYS A 312 6.40 11.56 -40.86
N GLY A 313 6.26 10.35 -41.42
CA GLY A 313 5.85 9.15 -40.69
C GLY A 313 6.79 8.77 -39.54
N LEU A 314 8.10 8.95 -39.72
CA LEU A 314 9.11 8.77 -38.67
C LEU A 314 8.98 9.78 -37.54
N LEU A 315 8.76 11.05 -37.87
CA LEU A 315 8.54 12.10 -36.86
C LEU A 315 7.25 11.90 -36.08
N GLU A 316 6.20 11.40 -36.73
CA GLU A 316 4.91 11.08 -36.10
C GLU A 316 5.04 9.87 -35.16
N ASN A 317 5.83 8.85 -35.51
CA ASN A 317 6.06 7.64 -34.70
C ASN A 317 7.24 7.77 -33.71
N TYR A 318 8.00 8.85 -33.76
CA TYR A 318 9.17 9.07 -32.89
C TYR A 318 8.84 9.07 -31.38
N PRO A 319 7.72 9.68 -30.92
CA PRO A 319 7.33 9.62 -29.50
C PRO A 319 7.07 8.19 -29.00
N ASP A 320 6.39 7.36 -29.81
CA ASP A 320 6.09 5.97 -29.46
C ASP A 320 7.36 5.11 -29.45
N PHE A 321 8.25 5.33 -30.40
CA PHE A 321 9.56 4.68 -30.43
C PHE A 321 10.39 5.04 -29.20
N ARG A 322 10.44 6.32 -28.82
CA ARG A 322 11.16 6.79 -27.63
C ARG A 322 10.57 6.22 -26.35
N LYS A 323 9.23 6.15 -26.26
CA LYS A 323 8.52 5.52 -25.15
C LYS A 323 8.87 4.04 -25.05
N ALA A 324 8.82 3.30 -26.16
CA ALA A 324 9.14 1.88 -26.21
C ALA A 324 10.61 1.62 -25.82
N SER A 325 11.57 2.44 -26.29
CA SER A 325 12.97 2.37 -25.89
C SER A 325 13.14 2.58 -24.39
N GLY A 326 12.48 3.59 -23.82
CA GLY A 326 12.53 3.88 -22.39
C GLY A 326 11.96 2.75 -21.55
N THR A 327 10.85 2.13 -21.97
CA THR A 327 10.26 0.96 -21.31
C THR A 327 11.22 -0.24 -21.32
N VAL A 328 11.86 -0.54 -22.47
CA VAL A 328 12.84 -1.64 -22.57
C VAL A 328 14.02 -1.39 -21.65
N GLU A 329 14.63 -0.20 -21.71
CA GLU A 329 15.78 0.17 -20.88
C GLU A 329 15.47 0.05 -19.40
N MET A 330 14.31 0.55 -18.97
CA MET A 330 13.84 0.52 -17.59
C MET A 330 13.72 -0.92 -17.08
N HIS A 331 12.98 -1.77 -17.78
CA HIS A 331 12.74 -3.13 -17.29
C HIS A 331 13.98 -4.03 -17.38
N VAL A 332 14.84 -3.84 -18.37
CA VAL A 332 16.14 -4.51 -18.44
C VAL A 332 17.02 -4.12 -17.25
N ALA A 333 17.09 -2.83 -16.91
CA ALA A 333 17.84 -2.35 -15.76
C ALA A 333 17.29 -2.92 -14.43
N ILE A 334 15.98 -2.86 -14.22
CA ILE A 334 15.33 -3.41 -13.02
C ILE A 334 15.62 -4.91 -12.87
N VAL A 335 15.41 -5.71 -13.93
CA VAL A 335 15.60 -7.18 -13.84
C VAL A 335 17.08 -7.53 -13.68
N SER A 336 17.98 -6.75 -14.25
CA SER A 336 19.43 -6.90 -14.02
C SER A 336 19.80 -6.65 -12.57
N GLU A 337 19.31 -5.57 -11.96
CA GLU A 337 19.53 -5.23 -10.55
C GLU A 337 18.95 -6.31 -9.63
N LEU A 338 17.70 -6.72 -9.86
CA LEU A 338 17.08 -7.82 -9.11
C LEU A 338 17.90 -9.11 -9.17
N SER A 339 18.40 -9.47 -10.37
CA SER A 339 19.21 -10.67 -10.57
C SER A 339 20.54 -10.60 -9.81
N GLN A 340 21.15 -9.42 -9.78
CA GLN A 340 22.39 -9.16 -9.04
C GLN A 340 22.15 -9.27 -7.53
N ILE A 341 21.07 -8.68 -7.00
CA ILE A 341 20.71 -8.74 -5.58
C ILE A 341 20.41 -10.19 -5.16
N VAL A 342 19.59 -10.91 -5.93
CA VAL A 342 19.25 -12.31 -5.66
C VAL A 342 20.52 -13.17 -5.55
N LYS A 343 21.47 -12.98 -6.46
CA LYS A 343 22.72 -13.73 -6.47
C LYS A 343 23.63 -13.33 -5.30
N SER A 344 23.83 -12.03 -5.09
CA SER A 344 24.77 -11.51 -4.08
C SER A 344 24.33 -11.80 -2.64
N ARG A 345 23.01 -11.88 -2.39
CA ARG A 345 22.41 -12.18 -1.08
C ARG A 345 22.07 -13.68 -0.90
N SER A 346 22.33 -14.55 -1.87
CA SER A 346 21.93 -15.97 -1.83
C SER A 346 20.44 -16.18 -1.53
N LEU A 347 19.56 -15.32 -2.07
CA LEU A 347 18.14 -15.27 -1.69
C LEU A 347 17.37 -16.56 -2.03
N LEU A 348 17.80 -17.32 -3.03
CA LEU A 348 17.16 -18.60 -3.37
C LEU A 348 17.32 -19.63 -2.24
N GLU A 349 18.53 -19.71 -1.65
CA GLU A 349 18.80 -20.63 -0.54
C GLU A 349 18.01 -20.21 0.72
N ILE A 350 17.97 -18.91 1.00
CA ILE A 350 17.21 -18.35 2.11
C ILE A 350 15.71 -18.64 1.94
N SER A 351 15.16 -18.34 0.77
CA SER A 351 13.72 -18.51 0.51
C SER A 351 13.28 -19.98 0.53
N GLU A 352 14.13 -20.91 0.12
CA GLU A 352 13.85 -22.34 0.26
C GLU A 352 13.68 -22.73 1.74
N VAL A 353 14.57 -22.22 2.61
CA VAL A 353 14.47 -22.46 4.07
C VAL A 353 13.27 -21.76 4.68
N GLU A 354 12.93 -20.55 4.26
CA GLU A 354 11.73 -19.83 4.68
C GLU A 354 10.46 -20.64 4.38
N GLN A 355 10.31 -21.11 3.15
CA GLN A 355 9.14 -21.87 2.73
C GLN A 355 9.06 -23.23 3.45
N GLU A 356 10.19 -23.93 3.62
CA GLU A 356 10.24 -25.17 4.39
C GLU A 356 9.83 -24.93 5.85
N LEU A 357 10.35 -23.87 6.48
CA LEU A 357 10.04 -23.50 7.86
C LEU A 357 8.55 -23.23 8.08
N VAL A 358 7.92 -22.53 7.14
CA VAL A 358 6.54 -22.08 7.29
C VAL A 358 5.53 -23.15 6.86
N CYS A 359 5.82 -23.88 5.79
CA CYS A 359 4.87 -24.79 5.15
C CYS A 359 5.04 -26.26 5.58
N GLN A 360 6.20 -26.63 6.15
CA GLN A 360 6.49 -28.02 6.54
C GLN A 360 6.62 -28.15 8.06
N ASN A 361 6.45 -29.37 8.56
CA ASN A 361 6.54 -29.65 10.00
C ASN A 361 7.85 -30.39 10.35
N THR A 362 8.99 -29.87 9.87
CA THR A 362 10.33 -30.49 9.99
C THR A 362 11.23 -29.71 10.95
N HIS A 363 10.85 -29.63 12.23
CA HIS A 363 11.50 -28.79 13.25
C HIS A 363 13.04 -28.95 13.32
N SER A 364 13.56 -30.17 13.51
CA SER A 364 14.99 -30.42 13.69
C SER A 364 15.83 -30.08 12.45
N THR A 365 15.29 -30.34 11.26
CA THR A 365 15.91 -30.01 9.98
C THR A 365 15.95 -28.48 9.79
N SER A 366 14.83 -27.82 10.02
CA SER A 366 14.73 -26.34 9.91
C SER A 366 15.69 -25.64 10.87
N PHE A 367 15.76 -26.06 12.13
CA PHE A 367 16.72 -25.51 13.10
C PHE A 367 18.17 -25.65 12.62
N SER A 368 18.58 -26.86 12.17
CA SER A 368 19.93 -27.09 11.69
C SER A 368 20.28 -26.25 10.46
N ARG A 369 19.35 -26.12 9.51
CA ARG A 369 19.54 -25.30 8.30
C ARG A 369 19.65 -23.82 8.66
N ILE A 370 18.75 -23.29 9.50
CA ILE A 370 18.78 -21.89 9.94
C ILE A 370 20.09 -21.60 10.69
N ARG A 371 20.52 -22.46 11.61
CA ARG A 371 21.78 -22.30 12.32
C ARG A 371 22.97 -22.23 11.35
N SER A 372 22.99 -23.09 10.32
CA SER A 372 24.02 -23.05 9.28
C SER A 372 24.02 -21.73 8.52
N LEU A 373 22.85 -21.23 8.09
CA LEU A 373 22.73 -19.96 7.37
C LEU A 373 23.10 -18.76 8.27
N VAL A 374 22.69 -18.76 9.54
CA VAL A 374 23.07 -17.71 10.50
C VAL A 374 24.58 -17.67 10.71
N SER A 375 25.29 -18.78 10.64
CA SER A 375 26.75 -18.85 10.75
C SER A 375 27.49 -18.54 9.45
N ASP A 376 26.81 -18.48 8.30
CA ASP A 376 27.43 -18.23 6.99
C ASP A 376 27.69 -16.74 6.78
N PRO A 377 28.95 -16.29 6.61
CA PRO A 377 29.29 -14.88 6.42
C PRO A 377 28.76 -14.28 5.11
N ARG A 378 28.33 -15.09 4.15
CA ARG A 378 27.74 -14.62 2.87
C ARG A 378 26.33 -14.06 3.05
N ILE A 379 25.62 -14.52 4.09
CA ILE A 379 24.25 -14.09 4.38
C ILE A 379 24.29 -12.71 5.05
N LYS A 380 23.46 -11.77 4.65
CA LYS A 380 23.37 -10.45 5.30
C LYS A 380 22.73 -10.54 6.70
N ASN A 381 23.12 -9.65 7.60
CA ASN A 381 22.60 -9.61 8.97
C ASN A 381 21.07 -9.49 9.03
N GLY A 382 20.47 -8.68 8.14
CA GLY A 382 19.01 -8.52 8.05
C GLY A 382 18.31 -9.83 7.64
N ASP A 383 18.87 -10.59 6.70
CA ASP A 383 18.32 -11.87 6.26
C ASP A 383 18.44 -12.95 7.36
N ALA A 384 19.58 -12.98 8.06
CA ALA A 384 19.78 -13.86 9.21
C ALA A 384 18.81 -13.56 10.36
N LEU A 385 18.62 -12.28 10.69
CA LEU A 385 17.65 -11.82 11.68
C LEU A 385 16.22 -12.24 11.31
N ARG A 386 15.83 -12.03 10.07
CA ARG A 386 14.50 -12.38 9.55
C ARG A 386 14.22 -13.88 9.64
N LEU A 387 15.19 -14.73 9.29
CA LEU A 387 15.07 -16.19 9.45
C LEU A 387 14.85 -16.61 10.91
N VAL A 388 15.57 -15.98 11.86
CA VAL A 388 15.41 -16.31 13.29
C VAL A 388 14.08 -15.80 13.83
N ILE A 389 13.59 -14.63 13.36
CA ILE A 389 12.25 -14.15 13.71
C ILE A 389 11.17 -15.12 13.18
N LEU A 390 11.27 -15.56 11.92
CA LEU A 390 10.36 -16.56 11.36
C LEU A 390 10.37 -17.87 12.16
N TYR A 391 11.56 -18.32 12.58
CA TYR A 391 11.69 -19.50 13.44
C TYR A 391 10.99 -19.30 14.80
N ALA A 392 11.19 -18.15 15.44
CA ALA A 392 10.56 -17.82 16.71
C ALA A 392 9.03 -17.77 16.59
N LEU A 393 8.49 -17.15 15.53
CA LEU A 393 7.05 -17.10 15.26
C LEU A 393 6.45 -18.49 14.97
N ARG A 394 7.23 -19.41 14.43
CA ARG A 394 6.76 -20.77 14.10
C ARG A 394 6.85 -21.72 15.28
N TYR A 395 7.88 -21.58 16.12
CA TYR A 395 8.23 -22.49 17.22
C TYR A 395 8.34 -21.73 18.55
N GLU A 396 7.34 -20.93 18.90
CA GLU A 396 7.28 -20.04 20.08
C GLU A 396 7.65 -20.76 21.40
N LEU A 397 7.35 -22.05 21.53
CA LEU A 397 7.61 -22.83 22.74
C LEU A 397 9.07 -23.33 22.87
N ASN A 398 9.88 -23.19 21.83
CA ASN A 398 11.24 -23.71 21.80
C ASN A 398 12.27 -22.66 22.24
N LEU A 399 12.08 -22.09 23.42
CA LEU A 399 12.86 -20.96 23.96
C LEU A 399 14.38 -21.24 23.99
N ARG A 400 14.80 -22.49 24.25
CA ARG A 400 16.22 -22.84 24.26
C ARG A 400 16.89 -22.70 22.90
N GLU A 401 16.22 -23.13 21.85
CA GLU A 401 16.75 -23.04 20.48
C GLU A 401 16.70 -21.62 19.96
N ILE A 402 15.64 -20.87 20.27
CA ILE A 402 15.54 -19.43 20.00
C ILE A 402 16.71 -18.69 20.65
N SER A 403 17.00 -18.97 21.93
CA SER A 403 18.15 -18.37 22.64
C SER A 403 19.51 -18.70 21.99
N VAL A 404 19.69 -19.92 21.51
CA VAL A 404 20.92 -20.32 20.77
C VAL A 404 21.05 -19.54 19.46
N LEU A 405 19.96 -19.39 18.69
CA LEU A 405 19.97 -18.63 17.45
C LEU A 405 20.16 -17.12 17.70
N SER A 406 19.56 -16.57 18.75
CA SER A 406 19.74 -15.18 19.18
C SER A 406 21.18 -14.88 19.58
N ALA A 407 21.83 -15.79 20.33
CA ALA A 407 23.25 -15.69 20.66
C ALA A 407 24.13 -15.67 19.40
N ALA A 408 23.86 -16.55 18.44
CA ALA A 408 24.58 -16.61 17.17
C ALA A 408 24.42 -15.32 16.35
N LEU A 409 23.26 -14.66 16.39
CA LEU A 409 23.04 -13.35 15.76
C LEU A 409 23.91 -12.26 16.42
N ILE A 410 24.01 -12.25 17.75
CA ILE A 410 24.85 -11.30 18.50
C ILE A 410 26.34 -11.52 18.18
N GLU A 411 26.79 -12.79 18.16
CA GLU A 411 28.18 -13.14 17.77
C GLU A 411 28.51 -12.68 16.35
N ARG A 412 27.54 -12.73 15.46
CA ARG A 412 27.64 -12.25 14.08
C ARG A 412 27.73 -10.71 13.98
N GLY A 413 27.37 -9.96 15.03
CA GLY A 413 27.36 -8.51 15.04
C GLY A 413 26.01 -7.87 14.69
N VAL A 414 24.90 -8.61 14.83
CA VAL A 414 23.55 -8.02 14.77
C VAL A 414 23.35 -7.18 16.04
N PRO A 415 22.82 -5.95 15.93
CA PRO A 415 22.55 -5.10 17.11
C PRO A 415 21.66 -5.83 18.14
N LYS A 416 21.99 -5.66 19.43
CA LYS A 416 21.21 -6.30 20.50
C LYS A 416 19.75 -5.86 20.50
N ASP A 417 19.48 -4.62 20.13
CA ASP A 417 18.13 -4.09 20.05
C ASP A 417 17.31 -4.80 18.97
N ASP A 418 17.92 -5.14 17.83
CA ASP A 418 17.27 -5.95 16.80
C ASP A 418 16.96 -7.38 17.29
N VAL A 419 17.83 -7.96 18.11
CA VAL A 419 17.62 -9.30 18.69
C VAL A 419 16.50 -9.27 19.74
N ARG A 420 16.30 -8.17 20.48
CA ARG A 420 15.19 -8.00 21.43
C ARG A 420 13.81 -8.11 20.77
N VAL A 421 13.70 -7.83 19.47
CA VAL A 421 12.46 -8.06 18.72
C VAL A 421 12.02 -9.51 18.83
N ILE A 422 12.97 -10.46 18.79
CA ILE A 422 12.69 -11.90 18.88
C ILE A 422 12.12 -12.26 20.26
N GLU A 423 12.73 -11.73 21.33
CA GLU A 423 12.28 -11.95 22.71
C GLU A 423 10.87 -11.38 22.92
N HIS A 424 10.63 -10.17 22.44
CA HIS A 424 9.34 -9.51 22.58
C HIS A 424 8.20 -10.22 21.83
N LEU A 425 8.47 -10.77 20.65
CA LEU A 425 7.51 -11.58 19.92
C LEU A 425 7.19 -12.90 20.63
N SER A 426 8.16 -13.49 21.35
CA SER A 426 7.98 -14.71 22.13
C SER A 426 7.17 -14.47 23.41
N ASP A 427 7.29 -13.29 24.03
CA ASP A 427 6.54 -12.91 25.24
C ASP A 427 5.07 -12.57 24.97
N HIS A 428 4.75 -12.22 23.73
CA HIS A 428 3.39 -11.86 23.30
C HIS A 428 2.92 -12.81 22.20
N PRO A 429 2.70 -14.09 22.51
CA PRO A 429 2.27 -15.07 21.52
C PRO A 429 0.96 -14.63 20.89
N SER A 430 0.88 -14.69 19.57
CA SER A 430 -0.35 -14.46 18.85
C SER A 430 -1.43 -15.41 19.39
N SER A 431 -2.55 -14.89 19.87
CA SER A 431 -3.57 -15.61 20.64
C SER A 431 -4.30 -16.74 19.88
N GLN A 432 -3.92 -17.02 18.66
CA GLN A 432 -4.41 -18.15 17.88
C GLN A 432 -3.31 -19.20 17.72
N LYS A 433 -3.53 -20.37 18.33
CA LYS A 433 -2.83 -21.58 17.94
C LYS A 433 -3.02 -21.76 16.44
N ARG A 434 -2.02 -21.43 15.65
CA ARG A 434 -1.99 -21.79 14.23
C ARG A 434 -1.91 -23.31 14.15
N VAL A 435 -3.07 -23.95 14.01
CA VAL A 435 -3.13 -25.33 13.49
C VAL A 435 -2.60 -25.21 12.06
N ALA A 436 -1.45 -25.81 11.78
CA ALA A 436 -0.93 -25.81 10.43
C ALA A 436 -1.98 -26.41 9.50
N PRO A 437 -2.19 -25.85 8.29
CA PRO A 437 -3.13 -26.42 7.31
C PRO A 437 -2.87 -27.91 7.01
N SER A 438 -1.66 -28.38 7.27
CA SER A 438 -1.26 -29.79 7.16
C SER A 438 -2.00 -30.75 8.08
N ASP A 439 -2.53 -30.31 9.22
CA ASP A 439 -3.21 -31.20 10.16
C ASP A 439 -4.65 -31.56 9.73
N LEU A 440 -5.24 -30.79 8.82
CA LEU A 440 -6.50 -31.11 8.16
C LEU A 440 -6.33 -31.91 6.86
N LEU A 441 -5.13 -31.92 6.26
CA LEU A 441 -4.82 -32.62 5.01
C LEU A 441 -3.99 -33.90 5.19
N SER A 442 -3.53 -34.21 6.42
CA SER A 442 -2.73 -35.43 6.70
C SER A 442 -3.52 -36.74 6.62
N VAL A 443 -4.84 -36.67 6.40
CA VAL A 443 -5.68 -37.87 6.21
C VAL A 443 -5.66 -38.41 4.77
N VAL A 444 -5.12 -37.66 3.79
CA VAL A 444 -5.11 -38.10 2.38
C VAL A 444 -3.80 -37.73 1.69
N ARG A 445 -2.70 -38.36 1.98
CA ARG A 445 -1.58 -38.59 1.03
C ARG A 445 -0.39 -39.27 1.70
N ASP A 446 -0.49 -40.56 1.76
CA ASP A 446 0.68 -41.46 1.76
C ASP A 446 0.91 -41.88 0.30
N VAL A 447 2.01 -41.51 -0.31
CA VAL A 447 2.79 -42.24 -1.33
C VAL A 447 3.99 -41.38 -1.83
N GLY A 448 5.14 -41.68 -1.39
CA GLY A 448 6.34 -42.12 -2.10
C GLY A 448 7.20 -41.13 -2.92
N SER A 449 8.47 -41.09 -2.49
CA SER A 449 9.73 -41.08 -3.24
C SER A 449 10.52 -39.77 -3.38
N SER A 450 11.76 -39.87 -2.86
CA SER A 450 12.89 -38.92 -2.98
C SER A 450 13.50 -38.90 -4.40
N PRO A 451 14.18 -37.83 -4.80
CA PRO A 451 15.38 -38.00 -5.60
C PRO A 451 16.59 -37.16 -5.19
N SER A 452 17.71 -37.73 -5.54
CA SER A 452 19.11 -37.42 -5.33
C SER A 452 19.65 -36.16 -6.00
N VAL A 453 20.74 -35.66 -5.41
CA VAL A 453 21.56 -34.48 -5.75
C VAL A 453 22.48 -34.73 -6.94
N SER A 454 22.66 -33.77 -7.85
CA SER A 454 23.94 -33.50 -8.55
C SER A 454 24.02 -32.13 -9.24
N ASN A 455 25.04 -31.36 -8.83
CA ASN A 455 25.93 -30.42 -9.53
C ASN A 455 25.44 -29.13 -10.22
N ALA A 456 26.03 -28.06 -9.74
CA ALA A 456 25.92 -26.67 -10.16
C ALA A 456 26.83 -26.35 -11.36
N THR A 457 26.23 -25.99 -12.49
CA THR A 457 26.82 -25.08 -13.50
C THR A 457 25.71 -24.55 -14.41
N ASN A 458 25.64 -23.22 -14.52
CA ASN A 458 24.65 -22.36 -15.22
C ASN A 458 23.56 -21.78 -14.31
N ALA A 459 23.94 -20.76 -13.55
CA ALA A 459 23.07 -20.15 -12.53
C ALA A 459 21.75 -19.59 -13.09
N VAL A 460 21.75 -18.94 -14.24
CA VAL A 460 20.52 -18.37 -14.84
C VAL A 460 19.66 -19.48 -15.47
N ALA A 461 20.27 -20.45 -16.14
CA ALA A 461 19.55 -21.59 -16.73
C ALA A 461 19.03 -22.55 -15.66
N SER A 462 19.69 -22.66 -14.49
CA SER A 462 19.22 -23.47 -13.35
C SER A 462 18.05 -22.79 -12.60
N ILE A 463 18.09 -21.46 -12.47
CA ILE A 463 16.98 -20.66 -11.92
C ILE A 463 15.76 -20.84 -12.79
N THR A 464 15.87 -20.60 -14.10
CA THR A 464 14.75 -20.77 -15.04
C THR A 464 14.21 -22.20 -15.06
N LYS A 465 15.09 -23.23 -14.97
CA LYS A 465 14.65 -24.64 -14.90
C LYS A 465 13.89 -24.99 -13.61
N ARG A 466 14.25 -24.41 -12.47
CA ARG A 466 13.53 -24.65 -11.19
C ARG A 466 12.14 -24.01 -11.20
N PHE A 467 11.98 -22.82 -11.79
CA PHE A 467 10.69 -22.16 -11.94
C PHE A 467 9.81 -22.76 -13.05
N VAL A 468 10.39 -23.27 -14.14
CA VAL A 468 9.66 -23.91 -15.26
C VAL A 468 9.12 -25.30 -14.91
N LYS A 469 9.70 -26.01 -13.94
CA LYS A 469 9.15 -27.28 -13.44
C LYS A 469 7.75 -27.14 -12.83
N GLY A 470 7.36 -25.97 -12.33
CA GLY A 470 6.01 -25.67 -11.82
C GLY A 470 4.89 -25.77 -12.85
N ARG A 471 5.19 -25.85 -14.15
CA ARG A 471 4.17 -25.95 -15.24
C ARG A 471 3.55 -27.34 -15.40
N LYS A 472 4.06 -28.36 -14.68
CA LYS A 472 3.55 -29.75 -14.71
C LYS A 472 3.30 -30.27 -13.29
N ASN A 473 2.32 -29.73 -12.56
CA ASN A 473 1.89 -30.21 -11.24
C ASN A 473 3.02 -30.40 -10.17
N VAL A 474 4.17 -29.75 -10.31
CA VAL A 474 5.20 -29.67 -9.27
C VAL A 474 5.06 -28.30 -8.63
N GLU A 475 4.69 -28.25 -7.35
CA GLU A 475 4.62 -27.02 -6.56
C GLU A 475 5.95 -26.26 -6.64
N ASN A 476 5.86 -24.93 -6.91
CA ASN A 476 7.02 -24.08 -6.91
C ASN A 476 7.55 -23.96 -5.48
N VAL A 477 8.78 -24.43 -5.24
CA VAL A 477 9.41 -24.49 -3.90
C VAL A 477 9.45 -23.12 -3.22
N TYR A 478 9.42 -22.03 -3.96
CA TYR A 478 9.58 -20.66 -3.45
C TYR A 478 8.25 -19.92 -3.18
N THR A 479 7.10 -20.52 -3.51
CA THR A 479 5.78 -19.87 -3.41
C THR A 479 4.72 -20.85 -2.87
N GLN A 480 5.03 -21.54 -1.78
CA GLN A 480 4.12 -22.52 -1.15
C GLN A 480 3.22 -21.87 -0.09
N HIS A 481 3.72 -20.80 0.55
CA HIS A 481 2.96 -20.09 1.57
C HIS A 481 1.74 -19.39 0.97
N GLU A 482 0.58 -19.56 1.59
CA GLU A 482 -0.64 -18.81 1.28
C GLU A 482 -0.96 -17.87 2.45
N PRO A 483 -1.13 -16.54 2.21
CA PRO A 483 -1.46 -15.58 3.27
C PRO A 483 -2.77 -15.92 3.98
N LEU A 484 -2.86 -15.66 5.28
CA LEU A 484 -4.04 -15.95 6.12
C LEU A 484 -5.32 -15.27 5.58
N ILE A 485 -5.21 -14.12 4.95
CA ILE A 485 -6.34 -13.40 4.35
C ILE A 485 -7.14 -14.26 3.37
N VAL A 486 -6.49 -15.21 2.69
CA VAL A 486 -7.14 -16.05 1.66
C VAL A 486 -8.19 -16.97 2.29
N ASP A 487 -7.85 -17.61 3.40
CA ASP A 487 -8.78 -18.49 4.12
C ASP A 487 -9.95 -17.69 4.69
N ILE A 488 -9.65 -16.54 5.31
CA ILE A 488 -10.69 -15.63 5.84
C ILE A 488 -11.64 -15.17 4.72
N LEU A 489 -11.11 -14.82 3.55
CA LEU A 489 -11.94 -14.42 2.40
C LEU A 489 -12.74 -15.59 1.82
N ARG A 490 -12.18 -16.79 1.76
CA ARG A 490 -12.91 -18.00 1.32
C ARG A 490 -14.10 -18.29 2.23
N GLU A 491 -13.89 -18.26 3.55
CA GLU A 491 -14.96 -18.43 4.53
C GLU A 491 -16.04 -17.33 4.41
N LEU A 492 -15.62 -16.06 4.24
CA LEU A 492 -16.55 -14.95 4.07
C LEU A 492 -17.38 -15.08 2.78
N ILE A 493 -16.76 -15.45 1.67
CA ILE A 493 -17.43 -15.65 0.38
C ILE A 493 -18.41 -16.84 0.44
N GLN A 494 -18.08 -17.86 1.22
CA GLN A 494 -18.95 -19.02 1.44
C GLN A 494 -20.06 -18.77 2.49
N GLY A 495 -20.01 -17.63 3.19
CA GLY A 495 -20.92 -17.33 4.30
C GLY A 495 -20.66 -18.14 5.57
N GLN A 496 -19.46 -18.70 5.71
CA GLN A 496 -19.02 -19.57 6.81
C GLN A 496 -18.18 -18.84 7.87
N LEU A 497 -17.84 -17.56 7.63
CA LEU A 497 -17.03 -16.78 8.57
C LEU A 497 -17.74 -16.63 9.91
N GLN A 498 -17.11 -17.13 10.98
CA GLN A 498 -17.72 -17.23 12.31
C GLN A 498 -17.97 -15.85 12.93
N GLU A 499 -19.18 -15.63 13.46
CA GLU A 499 -19.57 -14.39 14.14
C GLU A 499 -18.81 -14.18 15.46
N SER A 500 -18.43 -15.26 16.14
CA SER A 500 -17.62 -15.20 17.37
C SER A 500 -16.22 -14.64 17.15
N SER A 501 -15.61 -14.91 15.98
CA SER A 501 -14.26 -14.44 15.63
C SER A 501 -14.28 -13.12 14.86
N PHE A 502 -15.36 -12.88 14.11
CA PHE A 502 -15.55 -11.69 13.29
C PHE A 502 -16.98 -11.15 13.45
N PRO A 503 -17.27 -10.46 14.57
CA PRO A 503 -18.60 -9.89 14.81
C PRO A 503 -19.00 -8.86 13.76
N THR A 504 -20.31 -8.75 13.56
CA THR A 504 -20.92 -7.83 12.60
C THR A 504 -21.41 -6.56 13.30
N LEU A 505 -21.06 -5.40 12.72
CA LEU A 505 -21.66 -4.10 13.06
C LEU A 505 -22.49 -3.63 11.85
N ASP A 506 -23.77 -3.36 12.10
CA ASP A 506 -24.67 -2.85 11.07
C ASP A 506 -24.60 -1.33 10.99
N CYS A 507 -24.54 -0.80 9.77
CA CYS A 507 -24.61 0.63 9.45
C CYS A 507 -26.03 1.09 9.07
N GLY A 508 -27.08 0.34 9.44
CA GLY A 508 -28.49 0.71 9.19
C GLY A 508 -29.11 0.08 7.94
N GLN A 509 -28.53 -0.99 7.40
CA GLN A 509 -29.08 -1.68 6.22
C GLN A 509 -30.18 -2.73 6.51
N GLY A 510 -30.46 -3.03 7.78
CA GLY A 510 -31.39 -4.10 8.19
C GLY A 510 -30.70 -5.43 8.47
N SER A 511 -31.46 -6.49 8.70
CA SER A 511 -30.97 -7.79 9.16
C SER A 511 -29.76 -8.30 8.35
N PRO A 512 -28.76 -8.93 9.01
CA PRO A 512 -27.59 -9.47 8.34
C PRO A 512 -28.00 -10.36 7.17
N SER A 513 -27.47 -10.07 5.98
CA SER A 513 -27.69 -10.92 4.82
C SER A 513 -26.96 -12.23 5.03
N SER A 514 -27.70 -13.34 5.08
CA SER A 514 -27.14 -14.69 5.08
C SER A 514 -26.52 -15.08 3.71
N LEU A 515 -26.59 -14.18 2.74
CA LEU A 515 -26.10 -14.44 1.38
C LEU A 515 -24.58 -14.20 1.29
N PRO A 516 -23.87 -15.02 0.52
CA PRO A 516 -22.44 -14.87 0.29
C PRO A 516 -22.04 -13.47 -0.21
N ALA A 517 -21.00 -12.87 0.38
CA ALA A 517 -20.52 -11.54 0.00
C ALA A 517 -19.89 -11.57 -1.40
N LYS A 518 -20.21 -10.57 -2.24
CA LYS A 518 -19.61 -10.39 -3.57
C LYS A 518 -18.79 -9.10 -3.71
N LYS A 519 -19.03 -8.14 -2.83
CA LYS A 519 -18.33 -6.85 -2.78
C LYS A 519 -17.69 -6.72 -1.41
N ILE A 520 -16.38 -6.72 -1.35
CA ILE A 520 -15.61 -6.77 -0.10
C ILE A 520 -14.55 -5.67 -0.12
N VAL A 521 -14.47 -4.89 0.94
CA VAL A 521 -13.30 -4.07 1.26
C VAL A 521 -12.60 -4.71 2.44
N VAL A 522 -11.34 -5.03 2.30
CA VAL A 522 -10.50 -5.50 3.41
C VAL A 522 -9.55 -4.39 3.79
N PHE A 523 -9.44 -4.10 5.07
CA PHE A 523 -8.44 -3.18 5.60
C PHE A 523 -7.60 -3.87 6.66
N ILE A 524 -6.28 -3.88 6.46
CA ILE A 524 -5.32 -4.48 7.40
C ILE A 524 -4.67 -3.36 8.21
N LEU A 525 -5.04 -3.28 9.49
CA LEU A 525 -4.42 -2.38 10.43
C LEU A 525 -3.00 -2.89 10.75
N GLY A 526 -1.98 -2.09 10.45
CA GLY A 526 -0.58 -2.50 10.50
C GLY A 526 0.00 -2.93 9.15
N GLY A 527 -0.69 -2.64 8.03
CA GLY A 527 -0.17 -2.74 6.67
C GLY A 527 -0.53 -4.03 5.91
N ALA A 528 -0.68 -3.91 4.61
CA ALA A 528 -0.85 -5.01 3.66
C ALA A 528 0.49 -5.40 3.01
N THR A 529 0.48 -6.41 2.13
CA THR A 529 1.64 -6.82 1.32
C THR A 529 1.23 -7.00 -0.14
N TYR A 530 2.20 -6.97 -1.06
CA TYR A 530 1.93 -7.29 -2.47
C TYR A 530 1.58 -8.77 -2.68
N GLU A 531 2.03 -9.67 -1.80
CA GLU A 531 1.62 -11.08 -1.85
C GLU A 531 0.12 -11.25 -1.53
N GLU A 532 -0.38 -10.52 -0.55
CA GLU A 532 -1.81 -10.49 -0.25
C GLU A 532 -2.62 -9.85 -1.40
N SER A 533 -2.08 -8.82 -2.04
CA SER A 533 -2.67 -8.21 -3.23
C SER A 533 -2.76 -9.20 -4.39
N LEU A 534 -1.70 -9.98 -4.62
CA LEU A 534 -1.68 -11.07 -5.60
C LEU A 534 -2.72 -12.15 -5.27
N ALA A 535 -2.79 -12.55 -4.00
CA ALA A 535 -3.74 -13.56 -3.54
C ALA A 535 -5.19 -13.11 -3.75
N VAL A 536 -5.51 -11.86 -3.44
CA VAL A 536 -6.81 -11.23 -3.74
C VAL A 536 -7.08 -11.22 -5.24
N HIS A 537 -6.10 -10.87 -6.07
CA HIS A 537 -6.23 -10.88 -7.52
C HIS A 537 -6.53 -12.29 -8.07
N LYS A 538 -5.83 -13.30 -7.59
CA LYS A 538 -6.08 -14.71 -7.95
C LYS A 538 -7.50 -15.15 -7.54
N LEU A 539 -7.94 -14.77 -6.35
CA LEU A 539 -9.27 -15.10 -5.84
C LEU A 539 -10.38 -14.44 -6.68
N MET A 540 -10.23 -13.17 -7.06
CA MET A 540 -11.16 -12.48 -7.96
C MET A 540 -11.19 -13.11 -9.35
N SER A 541 -10.04 -13.51 -9.88
CA SER A 541 -9.93 -14.15 -11.19
C SER A 541 -10.59 -15.53 -11.23
N SER A 542 -10.57 -16.26 -10.11
CA SER A 542 -11.20 -17.59 -10.00
C SER A 542 -12.69 -17.55 -9.66
N THR A 543 -13.22 -16.42 -9.18
CA THR A 543 -14.61 -16.29 -8.70
C THR A 543 -15.35 -15.21 -9.47
N PRO A 544 -16.20 -15.58 -10.47
CA PRO A 544 -16.92 -14.61 -11.28
C PRO A 544 -17.83 -13.69 -10.47
N GLY A 545 -17.74 -12.39 -10.74
CA GLY A 545 -18.55 -11.36 -10.10
C GLY A 545 -18.14 -10.99 -8.66
N LEU A 546 -17.02 -11.51 -8.16
CA LEU A 546 -16.38 -11.09 -6.92
C LEU A 546 -15.57 -9.81 -7.16
N SER A 547 -15.72 -8.83 -6.27
CA SER A 547 -14.92 -7.61 -6.24
C SER A 547 -14.35 -7.44 -4.82
N VAL A 548 -13.05 -7.51 -4.70
CA VAL A 548 -12.32 -7.31 -3.44
C VAL A 548 -11.36 -6.14 -3.59
N ILE A 549 -11.42 -5.21 -2.65
CA ILE A 549 -10.47 -4.09 -2.54
C ILE A 549 -9.68 -4.30 -1.26
N LEU A 550 -8.37 -4.41 -1.37
CA LEU A 550 -7.44 -4.55 -0.27
C LEU A 550 -6.88 -3.19 0.12
N GLY A 551 -6.85 -2.89 1.39
CA GLY A 551 -6.21 -1.70 1.93
C GLY A 551 -5.39 -1.99 3.17
N GLY A 552 -4.48 -1.09 3.49
CA GLY A 552 -3.69 -1.16 4.71
C GLY A 552 -3.09 0.19 5.08
N THR A 553 -2.55 0.27 6.29
CA THR A 553 -1.87 1.50 6.74
C THR A 553 -0.63 1.81 5.88
N THR A 554 0.01 0.78 5.35
CA THR A 554 1.09 0.83 4.35
C THR A 554 1.08 -0.45 3.52
N VAL A 555 1.95 -0.55 2.52
CA VAL A 555 2.30 -1.83 1.88
C VAL A 555 3.71 -2.21 2.34
N HIS A 556 3.80 -3.27 3.15
CA HIS A 556 5.06 -3.73 3.72
C HIS A 556 5.90 -4.54 2.74
N ASN A 557 7.21 -4.33 2.84
CA ASN A 557 8.24 -5.30 2.54
C ASN A 557 8.88 -5.78 3.86
N SER A 558 9.79 -6.73 3.81
CA SER A 558 10.42 -7.29 5.01
C SER A 558 11.14 -6.24 5.87
N GLU A 559 11.83 -5.29 5.24
CA GLU A 559 12.56 -4.23 5.94
C GLU A 559 11.61 -3.24 6.64
N SER A 560 10.58 -2.77 5.95
CA SER A 560 9.59 -1.85 6.55
C SER A 560 8.80 -2.51 7.68
N PHE A 561 8.55 -3.83 7.58
CA PHE A 561 7.89 -4.56 8.66
C PHE A 561 8.82 -4.78 9.86
N LEU A 562 10.11 -5.09 9.63
CA LEU A 562 11.10 -5.13 10.70
C LEU A 562 11.22 -3.78 11.42
N ASN A 563 11.19 -2.67 10.68
CA ASN A 563 11.19 -1.32 11.26
C ASN A 563 9.95 -1.07 12.12
N GLN A 564 8.77 -1.55 11.71
CA GLN A 564 7.58 -1.49 12.55
C GLN A 564 7.76 -2.33 13.83
N LEU A 565 8.31 -3.54 13.75
CA LEU A 565 8.59 -4.37 14.93
C LEU A 565 9.59 -3.69 15.88
N ARG A 566 10.63 -3.04 15.35
CA ARG A 566 11.59 -2.23 16.14
C ARG A 566 10.89 -1.07 16.86
N SER A 567 9.98 -0.39 16.19
CA SER A 567 9.24 0.75 16.77
C SER A 567 8.36 0.37 17.96
N MET A 568 7.94 -0.89 18.04
CA MET A 568 7.18 -1.39 19.20
C MET A 568 8.03 -1.54 20.47
N LEU A 569 9.36 -1.61 20.35
CA LEU A 569 10.29 -1.75 21.47
C LEU A 569 10.78 -0.40 22.01
N HIS A 570 10.92 0.60 21.15
CA HIS A 570 11.56 1.87 21.49
C HIS A 570 10.55 3.01 21.57
N SER A 571 10.41 3.62 22.77
CA SER A 571 9.61 4.84 22.94
C SER A 571 10.30 6.11 22.37
N GLU A 572 11.54 6.00 21.88
CA GLU A 572 12.39 7.16 21.53
C GLU A 572 12.50 7.46 20.03
N LEU A 573 11.98 6.60 19.13
CA LEU A 573 12.10 6.83 17.67
C LEU A 573 11.09 7.84 17.08
N GLN A 574 10.37 8.58 17.91
CA GLN A 574 9.37 9.55 17.43
C GLN A 574 9.86 10.99 17.28
N THR A 575 11.17 11.30 17.42
CA THR A 575 11.63 12.70 17.50
C THR A 575 12.67 13.14 16.46
N GLU A 576 13.01 12.36 15.44
CA GLU A 576 14.07 12.79 14.48
C GLU A 576 13.60 13.36 13.14
N ASP A 577 12.30 13.53 12.90
CA ASP A 577 11.81 14.21 11.67
C ASP A 577 11.00 15.51 11.94
N VAL A 578 11.19 16.14 13.10
CA VAL A 578 10.70 17.50 13.32
C VAL A 578 11.91 18.39 13.62
N GLU A 579 12.33 19.18 12.64
CA GLU A 579 13.29 20.27 12.84
C GLU A 579 12.88 21.11 14.06
N THR A 580 13.70 21.04 15.09
CA THR A 580 13.54 21.79 16.34
C THR A 580 13.73 23.27 16.08
N VAL A 581 12.65 24.04 16.20
CA VAL A 581 12.74 25.47 16.46
C VAL A 581 13.06 25.65 17.96
N PRO A 582 14.13 26.37 18.36
CA PRO A 582 14.49 26.52 19.76
C PRO A 582 13.55 27.50 20.49
N GLY A 583 12.93 27.05 21.55
CA GLY A 583 12.35 27.89 22.56
C GLY A 583 10.87 27.71 22.85
N LEU A 584 10.51 26.67 23.62
CA LEU A 584 9.41 26.77 24.60
C LEU A 584 9.52 25.59 25.59
N ARG A 585 9.68 25.92 26.85
CA ARG A 585 9.79 24.97 27.98
C ARG A 585 8.47 24.26 28.22
N SER A 586 8.54 22.93 28.38
CA SER A 586 7.46 22.04 28.77
C SER A 586 6.92 22.34 30.17
N THR A 587 5.64 22.54 30.31
CA THR A 587 4.92 22.34 31.57
C THR A 587 3.97 21.16 31.40
N SER A 588 4.28 20.06 32.07
CA SER A 588 3.42 18.87 32.13
C SER A 588 2.19 19.19 32.99
N THR A 589 1.01 19.05 32.42
CA THR A 589 -0.23 19.01 33.19
C THR A 589 -1.00 17.76 32.80
N ARG A 590 -1.17 16.87 33.79
CA ARG A 590 -2.05 15.70 33.70
C ARG A 590 -3.48 16.16 33.52
N PHE A 591 -4.19 15.68 32.49
CA PHE A 591 -5.64 15.82 32.40
C PHE A 591 -6.32 14.48 32.68
N SER A 592 -7.11 14.46 33.75
CA SER A 592 -8.06 13.43 34.07
C SER A 592 -9.36 13.65 33.29
N THR A 593 -9.90 12.56 32.77
CA THR A 593 -11.16 12.48 32.03
C THR A 593 -12.38 12.83 32.89
N SER A 594 -13.20 13.78 32.43
CA SER A 594 -14.63 13.81 32.71
C SER A 594 -15.36 14.48 31.56
N LEU A 595 -16.10 13.68 30.79
CA LEU A 595 -16.99 14.10 29.70
C LEU A 595 -18.30 14.63 30.27
N GLY A 596 -18.53 15.94 30.15
CA GLY A 596 -19.82 16.57 30.32
C GLY A 596 -20.32 17.15 29.00
N LEU A 597 -21.40 16.61 28.47
CA LEU A 597 -22.10 17.10 27.27
C LEU A 597 -22.92 18.35 27.57
N PRO A 598 -22.85 19.43 26.77
CA PRO A 598 -23.81 20.51 26.84
C PRO A 598 -24.93 20.34 25.82
N LYS A 599 -26.18 20.54 26.30
CA LYS A 599 -27.44 20.51 25.54
C LYS A 599 -27.51 21.68 24.54
N LEU A 600 -27.92 21.36 23.32
CA LEU A 600 -28.20 22.28 22.22
C LEU A 600 -29.39 23.19 22.52
N ARG A 601 -29.21 24.52 22.38
CA ARG A 601 -30.27 25.50 22.17
C ARG A 601 -30.30 25.93 20.69
N LYS A 602 -31.49 25.91 20.10
CA LYS A 602 -31.79 26.40 18.75
C LYS A 602 -31.58 27.92 18.65
N ALA A 603 -30.98 28.38 17.56
CA ALA A 603 -30.95 29.79 17.17
C ALA A 603 -31.17 29.92 15.65
N PRO A 604 -31.59 31.08 15.14
CA PRO A 604 -32.49 31.20 14.00
C PRO A 604 -31.80 31.36 12.64
N SER A 605 -32.59 31.11 11.59
CA SER A 605 -32.26 31.19 10.17
C SER A 605 -31.71 32.54 9.73
N SER A 606 -30.58 32.57 9.05
CA SER A 606 -30.20 33.65 8.12
C SER A 606 -29.85 33.04 6.78
N LYS A 607 -30.44 33.60 5.74
CA LYS A 607 -30.31 33.25 4.33
C LYS A 607 -28.93 33.64 3.79
N ASN A 608 -28.49 32.85 2.79
CA ASN A 608 -27.40 33.07 1.86
C ASN A 608 -26.03 32.53 2.29
N ALA A 609 -25.83 31.25 2.02
CA ALA A 609 -24.53 30.72 1.64
C ALA A 609 -24.76 29.68 0.55
N ARG A 610 -24.17 29.89 -0.62
CA ARG A 610 -24.15 28.90 -1.71
C ARG A 610 -23.14 27.80 -1.36
N TYR A 611 -23.56 26.83 -0.59
CA TYR A 611 -22.79 25.64 -0.32
C TYR A 611 -23.59 24.44 -0.80
N SER A 612 -23.14 23.83 -1.88
CA SER A 612 -23.75 22.61 -2.38
C SER A 612 -22.95 21.40 -1.91
N LEU A 613 -23.55 20.59 -1.05
CA LEU A 613 -23.13 19.21 -0.85
C LEU A 613 -23.45 18.43 -2.12
N LEU A 614 -22.45 17.74 -2.68
CA LEU A 614 -22.64 16.88 -3.84
C LEU A 614 -23.51 15.69 -3.47
N ARG A 615 -24.63 15.56 -4.14
CA ARG A 615 -25.35 14.30 -4.35
C ARG A 615 -24.68 13.44 -5.40
#